data_5d4db5824117b0a41b0596fc164a06ed
#
_entry.id   5d4db5824117b0a41b0596fc164a06ed
#
_cell.length_a   1.000
_cell.length_b   1.000
_cell.length_c   1.000
_cell.angle_alpha   90.00
_cell.angle_beta   90.00
_cell.angle_gamma   90.00
#
_symmetry.space_group_name_H-M   'P 1'
#
loop_
_entity.id
_entity.type
_entity.pdbx_description
1 polymer ?
#
loop_
_entity_poly.entity_id
_entity_poly.type
_entity_poly.pdbx_seq_one_letter_code
_entity_poly.pdbx_strand_id
1 'polypeptide(L)'
;MEEPIKKVSIIVSKGSLEGIYPALIMANGARMEGIEASLFFTFFGLHAVIEKKMDKIKVATVGNPAMCVPSAMGPGLPTWIGAIPGMSWFATWMMKREMEKLDIPPIREFIEMVHDAGCQLYGCKATVDMFHLTKKDFCPQVDDVISVGRFYEISAGAQIIFT
;
A
#
# COMPACT_ATOMS: atom_id res chain seq x y z
N MET A 1 -7.84 31.44 7.71
CA MET A 1 -7.44 30.17 8.36
C MET A 1 -7.91 29.06 7.42
N GLU A 2 -7.00 28.18 7.00
CA GLU A 2 -7.39 27.03 6.20
C GLU A 2 -8.20 26.05 7.07
N GLU A 3 -9.27 25.51 6.50
CA GLU A 3 -10.04 24.49 7.23
C GLU A 3 -9.16 23.23 7.41
N PRO A 4 -9.20 22.60 8.59
CA PRO A 4 -8.44 21.36 8.81
C PRO A 4 -8.97 20.24 7.89
N ILE A 5 -8.05 19.37 7.47
CA ILE A 5 -8.40 18.21 6.66
C ILE A 5 -9.33 17.30 7.47
N LYS A 6 -10.51 17.01 6.93
CA LYS A 6 -11.51 16.13 7.57
C LYS A 6 -11.59 14.74 6.95
N LYS A 7 -11.08 14.62 5.71
CA LYS A 7 -11.18 13.37 4.93
C LYS A 7 -10.02 13.21 3.97
N VAL A 8 -9.52 12.00 3.84
CA VAL A 8 -8.50 11.63 2.86
C VAL A 8 -8.92 10.40 2.07
N SER A 9 -8.63 10.39 0.77
CA SER A 9 -8.79 9.23 -0.11
C SER A 9 -7.44 8.92 -0.72
N ILE A 10 -6.89 7.75 -0.40
CA ILE A 10 -5.51 7.36 -0.77
C ILE A 10 -5.59 6.30 -1.87
N ILE A 11 -4.99 6.59 -3.02
CA ILE A 11 -4.90 5.66 -4.15
C ILE A 11 -3.59 4.89 -4.04
N VAL A 12 -3.69 3.57 -4.02
CA VAL A 12 -2.55 2.65 -3.94
C VAL A 12 -2.40 1.95 -5.28
N SER A 13 -1.38 2.33 -6.06
CA SER A 13 -1.18 1.80 -7.42
C SER A 13 -0.02 0.83 -7.54
N LYS A 14 0.97 0.91 -6.67
CA LYS A 14 2.18 0.09 -6.70
C LYS A 14 2.04 -1.15 -5.84
N GLY A 15 2.57 -2.28 -6.35
CA GLY A 15 2.52 -3.57 -5.67
C GLY A 15 3.82 -3.94 -4.94
N SER A 16 4.62 -2.98 -4.55
CA SER A 16 5.85 -3.17 -3.79
C SER A 16 5.73 -2.60 -2.38
N LEU A 17 6.60 -3.04 -1.47
CA LEU A 17 6.56 -2.61 -0.06
C LEU A 17 6.61 -1.09 0.06
N GLU A 18 7.55 -0.44 -0.64
CA GLU A 18 7.72 1.01 -0.63
C GLU A 18 6.57 1.79 -1.29
N GLY A 19 5.71 1.12 -2.04
CA GLY A 19 4.50 1.71 -2.60
C GLY A 19 3.27 1.55 -1.71
N ILE A 20 3.20 0.47 -0.93
CA ILE A 20 2.04 0.12 -0.11
C ILE A 20 2.14 0.73 1.30
N TYR A 21 3.30 0.61 1.96
CA TYR A 21 3.44 1.06 3.34
C TYR A 21 3.18 2.55 3.54
N PRO A 22 3.62 3.48 2.67
CA PRO A 22 3.26 4.89 2.82
C PRO A 22 1.76 5.14 2.90
N ALA A 23 0.98 4.45 2.06
CA ALA A 23 -0.47 4.55 2.07
C ALA A 23 -1.08 4.05 3.38
N LEU A 24 -0.62 2.90 3.88
CA LEU A 24 -1.11 2.33 5.14
C LEU A 24 -0.74 3.22 6.35
N ILE A 25 0.49 3.74 6.37
CA ILE A 25 0.95 4.67 7.43
C ILE A 25 0.09 5.94 7.43
N MET A 26 -0.17 6.51 6.24
CA MET A 26 -1.00 7.72 6.12
C MET A 26 -2.45 7.47 6.52
N ALA A 27 -3.02 6.34 6.11
CA ALA A 27 -4.38 5.95 6.47
C ALA A 27 -4.51 5.75 7.99
N ASN A 28 -3.56 5.05 8.61
CA ASN A 28 -3.53 4.86 10.05
C ASN A 28 -3.40 6.19 10.79
N GLY A 29 -2.45 7.05 10.38
CA GLY A 29 -2.25 8.37 10.96
C GLY A 29 -3.51 9.24 10.86
N ALA A 30 -4.17 9.24 9.70
CA ALA A 30 -5.43 9.95 9.52
C ALA A 30 -6.51 9.48 10.52
N ARG A 31 -6.66 8.16 10.69
CA ARG A 31 -7.63 7.61 11.65
C ARG A 31 -7.27 7.95 13.10
N MET A 32 -6.01 7.96 13.47
CA MET A 32 -5.55 8.37 14.79
C MET A 32 -5.88 9.85 15.09
N GLU A 33 -5.84 10.71 14.07
CA GLU A 33 -6.21 12.13 14.18
C GLU A 33 -7.72 12.39 14.00
N GLY A 34 -8.55 11.34 13.92
CA GLY A 34 -9.99 11.47 13.73
C GLY A 34 -10.40 11.89 12.31
N ILE A 35 -9.49 11.84 11.34
CA ILE A 35 -9.74 12.14 9.94
C ILE A 35 -10.33 10.90 9.25
N GLU A 36 -11.41 11.06 8.48
CA GLU A 36 -11.95 9.98 7.67
C GLU A 36 -10.91 9.53 6.63
N ALA A 37 -10.72 8.23 6.48
CA ALA A 37 -9.75 7.67 5.55
C ALA A 37 -10.37 6.56 4.70
N SER A 38 -10.03 6.56 3.42
CA SER A 38 -10.33 5.46 2.51
C SER A 38 -9.10 5.10 1.67
N LEU A 39 -8.91 3.81 1.40
CA LEU A 39 -7.87 3.26 0.54
C LEU A 39 -8.50 2.69 -0.73
N PHE A 40 -8.01 3.11 -1.89
CA PHE A 40 -8.45 2.62 -3.19
C PHE A 40 -7.31 1.92 -3.89
N PHE A 41 -7.35 0.61 -3.92
CA PHE A 41 -6.32 -0.24 -4.50
C PHE A 41 -6.58 -0.44 -5.99
N THR A 42 -5.61 -0.07 -6.82
CA THR A 42 -5.68 -0.20 -8.28
C THR A 42 -4.40 -0.83 -8.82
N PHE A 43 -4.45 -1.36 -10.03
CA PHE A 43 -3.30 -2.02 -10.68
C PHE A 43 -2.59 -3.00 -9.74
N PHE A 44 -1.27 -2.90 -9.64
CA PHE A 44 -0.47 -3.79 -8.79
C PHE A 44 -0.66 -3.53 -7.29
N GLY A 45 -1.20 -2.36 -6.90
CA GLY A 45 -1.59 -2.09 -5.53
C GLY A 45 -2.62 -3.07 -4.98
N LEU A 46 -3.46 -3.68 -5.84
CA LEU A 46 -4.39 -4.76 -5.46
C LEU A 46 -3.69 -5.95 -4.79
N HIS A 47 -2.39 -6.17 -5.03
CA HIS A 47 -1.65 -7.24 -4.38
C HIS A 47 -1.66 -7.14 -2.85
N ALA A 48 -1.80 -5.93 -2.31
CA ALA A 48 -1.85 -5.69 -0.86
C ALA A 48 -3.10 -6.29 -0.20
N VAL A 49 -4.17 -6.48 -0.97
CA VAL A 49 -5.47 -6.97 -0.48
C VAL A 49 -5.90 -8.29 -1.11
N ILE A 50 -5.08 -8.88 -2.01
CA ILE A 50 -5.33 -10.24 -2.55
C ILE A 50 -4.76 -11.26 -1.56
N GLU A 51 -5.64 -12.12 -1.01
CA GLU A 51 -5.34 -13.08 0.05
C GLU A 51 -4.08 -13.92 -0.20
N LYS A 52 -3.88 -14.39 -1.44
CA LYS A 52 -2.75 -15.25 -1.81
C LYS A 52 -1.44 -14.49 -2.08
N LYS A 53 -1.49 -13.15 -2.18
CA LYS A 53 -0.36 -12.30 -2.59
C LYS A 53 0.15 -11.38 -1.51
N MET A 54 -0.70 -10.93 -0.59
CA MET A 54 -0.37 -9.88 0.38
C MET A 54 0.86 -10.21 1.24
N ASP A 55 1.10 -11.46 1.58
CA ASP A 55 2.27 -11.88 2.37
C ASP A 55 3.55 -12.02 1.54
N LYS A 56 3.45 -12.00 0.20
CA LYS A 56 4.56 -12.24 -0.74
C LYS A 56 5.10 -10.97 -1.40
N ILE A 57 4.62 -9.81 -0.98
CA ILE A 57 5.03 -8.53 -1.54
C ILE A 57 6.49 -8.25 -1.20
N LYS A 58 7.22 -7.75 -2.19
CA LYS A 58 8.66 -7.51 -2.12
C LYS A 58 8.99 -6.04 -2.37
N VAL A 59 10.20 -5.67 -2.01
CA VAL A 59 10.80 -4.39 -2.41
C VAL A 59 11.06 -4.40 -3.92
N ALA A 60 10.80 -3.29 -4.59
CA ALA A 60 11.22 -3.09 -5.97
C ALA A 60 12.74 -2.86 -6.02
N THR A 61 13.47 -3.77 -6.65
CA THR A 61 14.94 -3.70 -6.74
C THR A 61 15.42 -3.24 -8.11
N VAL A 62 14.74 -3.66 -9.18
CA VAL A 62 15.05 -3.25 -10.55
C VAL A 62 14.50 -1.85 -10.81
N GLY A 63 15.34 -0.96 -11.33
CA GLY A 63 14.95 0.43 -11.62
C GLY A 63 14.75 1.31 -10.38
N ASN A 64 15.19 0.88 -9.22
CA ASN A 64 15.18 1.68 -7.99
C ASN A 64 16.56 2.30 -7.74
N PRO A 65 16.83 3.55 -8.18
CA PRO A 65 18.13 4.20 -8.01
C PRO A 65 18.44 4.60 -6.56
N ALA A 66 17.42 4.62 -5.71
CA ALA A 66 17.54 4.94 -4.29
C ALA A 66 17.82 3.72 -3.41
N MET A 67 17.96 2.52 -4.01
CA MET A 67 18.23 1.31 -3.25
C MET A 67 19.58 1.41 -2.54
N CYS A 68 19.56 1.41 -1.22
CA CYS A 68 20.74 1.48 -0.36
C CYS A 68 20.57 0.50 0.80
N VAL A 69 21.64 0.29 1.57
CA VAL A 69 21.55 -0.46 2.83
C VAL A 69 20.79 0.40 3.84
N PRO A 70 19.65 -0.04 4.40
CA PRO A 70 18.78 0.79 5.24
C PRO A 70 19.48 1.43 6.45
N SER A 71 20.45 0.73 7.02
CA SER A 71 21.17 1.19 8.22
C SER A 71 22.16 2.33 7.98
N ALA A 72 22.44 2.70 6.74
CA ALA A 72 23.56 3.59 6.45
C ALA A 72 23.21 4.84 5.63
N MET A 73 22.04 4.91 4.97
CA MET A 73 21.74 5.96 3.97
C MET A 73 22.98 6.28 3.10
N GLY A 74 23.78 5.25 2.86
CA GLY A 74 25.03 5.33 2.13
C GLY A 74 24.81 5.56 0.62
N PRO A 75 25.88 5.62 -0.18
CA PRO A 75 25.74 5.76 -1.62
C PRO A 75 24.84 4.63 -2.15
N GLY A 76 23.87 4.99 -3.00
CA GLY A 76 22.92 4.05 -3.59
C GLY A 76 23.67 2.92 -4.31
N LEU A 77 23.10 1.73 -4.27
CA LEU A 77 23.64 0.58 -5.00
C LEU A 77 23.45 0.80 -6.52
N PRO A 78 24.40 0.42 -7.37
CA PRO A 78 24.22 0.43 -8.80
C PRO A 78 22.96 -0.33 -9.19
N THR A 79 22.13 0.22 -10.07
CA THR A 79 20.81 -0.33 -10.42
C THR A 79 20.87 -1.75 -11.00
N TRP A 80 21.96 -2.12 -11.67
CA TRP A 80 22.17 -3.48 -12.20
C TRP A 80 22.28 -4.56 -11.11
N ILE A 81 22.71 -4.20 -9.89
CA ILE A 81 22.76 -5.12 -8.75
C ILE A 81 21.35 -5.59 -8.38
N GLY A 82 20.35 -4.70 -8.53
CA GLY A 82 18.95 -5.05 -8.27
C GLY A 82 18.39 -6.14 -9.20
N ALA A 83 19.03 -6.34 -10.37
CA ALA A 83 18.62 -7.37 -11.34
C ALA A 83 19.23 -8.76 -11.05
N ILE A 84 20.15 -8.87 -10.09
CA ILE A 84 20.77 -10.16 -9.73
C ILE A 84 19.71 -11.09 -9.14
N PRO A 85 19.60 -12.35 -9.60
CA PRO A 85 18.68 -13.33 -9.04
C PRO A 85 18.84 -13.45 -7.50
N GLY A 86 17.73 -13.38 -6.76
CA GLY A 86 17.74 -13.42 -5.30
C GLY A 86 17.89 -12.06 -4.62
N MET A 87 18.31 -11.00 -5.32
CA MET A 87 18.47 -9.68 -4.72
C MET A 87 17.16 -9.13 -4.17
N SER A 88 16.05 -9.29 -4.88
CA SER A 88 14.73 -8.87 -4.43
C SER A 88 14.31 -9.57 -3.13
N TRP A 89 14.63 -10.85 -2.99
CA TRP A 89 14.37 -11.59 -1.74
C TRP A 89 15.24 -11.05 -0.59
N PHE A 90 16.53 -10.87 -0.84
CA PHE A 90 17.47 -10.37 0.17
C PHE A 90 17.13 -8.94 0.62
N ALA A 91 16.86 -8.03 -0.32
CA ALA A 91 16.46 -6.66 -0.01
C ALA A 91 15.14 -6.61 0.77
N THR A 92 14.18 -7.46 0.41
CA THR A 92 12.90 -7.58 1.12
C THR A 92 13.09 -8.09 2.54
N TRP A 93 13.92 -9.13 2.73
CA TRP A 93 14.23 -9.66 4.06
C TRP A 93 14.88 -8.60 4.94
N MET A 94 15.86 -7.88 4.41
CA MET A 94 16.55 -6.81 5.13
C MET A 94 15.59 -5.67 5.52
N MET A 95 14.74 -5.24 4.58
CA MET A 95 13.74 -4.19 4.84
C MET A 95 12.74 -4.63 5.93
N LYS A 96 12.18 -5.82 5.82
CA LYS A 96 11.26 -6.36 6.83
C LYS A 96 11.90 -6.42 8.21
N ARG A 97 13.16 -6.83 8.29
CA ARG A 97 13.88 -6.87 9.56
C ARG A 97 14.05 -5.46 10.19
N GLU A 98 14.30 -4.44 9.39
CA GLU A 98 14.35 -3.06 9.92
C GLU A 98 12.97 -2.56 10.35
N MET A 99 11.92 -2.95 9.63
CA MET A 99 10.55 -2.61 9.99
C MET A 99 10.12 -3.28 11.31
N GLU A 100 10.48 -4.55 11.51
CA GLU A 100 10.24 -5.28 12.77
C GLU A 100 10.86 -4.58 13.98
N LYS A 101 12.05 -3.99 13.85
CA LYS A 101 12.70 -3.22 14.93
C LYS A 101 11.94 -1.95 15.32
N LEU A 102 11.08 -1.47 14.44
CA LEU A 102 10.27 -0.26 14.65
C LEU A 102 8.81 -0.60 14.94
N ASP A 103 8.52 -1.87 15.23
CA ASP A 103 7.16 -2.38 15.47
C ASP A 103 6.18 -2.07 14.32
N ILE A 104 6.69 -1.98 13.08
CA ILE A 104 5.86 -1.80 11.89
C ILE A 104 5.32 -3.18 11.49
N PRO A 105 3.99 -3.39 11.53
CA PRO A 105 3.41 -4.70 11.29
C PRO A 105 3.53 -5.14 9.82
N PRO A 106 3.49 -6.45 9.54
CA PRO A 106 3.33 -6.98 8.19
C PRO A 106 2.09 -6.43 7.50
N ILE A 107 2.08 -6.41 6.16
CA ILE A 107 0.97 -5.82 5.37
C ILE A 107 -0.39 -6.38 5.80
N ARG A 108 -0.51 -7.70 5.99
CA ARG A 108 -1.77 -8.34 6.41
C ARG A 108 -2.29 -7.74 7.71
N GLU A 109 -1.47 -7.74 8.72
CA GLU A 109 -1.80 -7.22 10.04
C GLU A 109 -2.07 -5.70 9.98
N PHE A 110 -1.30 -4.96 9.17
CA PHE A 110 -1.51 -3.53 8.99
C PHE A 110 -2.85 -3.22 8.28
N ILE A 111 -3.23 -4.01 7.28
CA ILE A 111 -4.55 -3.92 6.61
C ILE A 111 -5.68 -4.16 7.62
N GLU A 112 -5.57 -5.19 8.45
CA GLU A 112 -6.53 -5.46 9.51
C GLU A 112 -6.61 -4.27 10.48
N MET A 113 -5.47 -3.77 10.94
CA MET A 113 -5.41 -2.66 11.89
C MET A 113 -6.03 -1.36 11.33
N VAL A 114 -5.75 -0.99 10.10
CA VAL A 114 -6.34 0.23 9.52
C VAL A 114 -7.84 0.08 9.25
N HIS A 115 -8.29 -1.12 8.87
CA HIS A 115 -9.70 -1.43 8.69
C HIS A 115 -10.44 -1.34 10.03
N ASP A 116 -9.91 -1.95 11.09
CA ASP A 116 -10.48 -1.93 12.45
C ASP A 116 -10.51 -0.51 13.03
N ALA A 117 -9.56 0.36 12.65
CA ALA A 117 -9.58 1.78 12.96
C ALA A 117 -10.66 2.56 12.17
N GLY A 118 -11.42 1.91 11.31
CA GLY A 118 -12.52 2.49 10.53
C GLY A 118 -12.11 3.08 9.19
N CYS A 119 -10.96 2.69 8.65
CA CYS A 119 -10.60 3.00 7.26
C CYS A 119 -11.36 2.10 6.30
N GLN A 120 -11.93 2.66 5.25
CA GLN A 120 -12.64 1.90 4.22
C GLN A 120 -11.68 1.47 3.11
N LEU A 121 -11.76 0.20 2.70
CA LEU A 121 -10.87 -0.41 1.72
C LEU A 121 -11.63 -0.83 0.46
N TYR A 122 -11.22 -0.30 -0.69
CA TYR A 122 -11.87 -0.53 -1.96
C TYR A 122 -10.93 -1.08 -3.03
N GLY A 123 -11.41 -2.04 -3.82
CA GLY A 123 -10.74 -2.49 -5.03
C GLY A 123 -11.25 -1.75 -6.27
N CYS A 124 -10.35 -1.41 -7.20
CA CYS A 124 -10.72 -0.81 -8.48
C CYS A 124 -11.35 -1.86 -9.41
N LYS A 125 -12.62 -1.67 -9.77
CA LYS A 125 -13.37 -2.61 -10.63
C LYS A 125 -12.68 -2.83 -11.98
N ALA A 126 -12.20 -1.80 -12.64
CA ALA A 126 -11.52 -1.94 -13.92
C ALA A 126 -10.28 -2.85 -13.84
N THR A 127 -9.52 -2.75 -12.76
CA THR A 127 -8.34 -3.60 -12.54
C THR A 127 -8.72 -5.02 -12.14
N VAL A 128 -9.77 -5.16 -11.33
CA VAL A 128 -10.33 -6.47 -10.94
C VAL A 128 -10.77 -7.23 -12.18
N ASP A 129 -11.52 -6.57 -13.08
CA ASP A 129 -11.96 -7.16 -14.35
C ASP A 129 -10.76 -7.50 -15.27
N MET A 130 -9.78 -6.60 -15.38
CA MET A 130 -8.56 -6.79 -16.19
C MET A 130 -7.73 -7.99 -15.74
N PHE A 131 -7.63 -8.22 -14.45
CA PHE A 131 -6.88 -9.34 -13.87
C PHE A 131 -7.74 -10.60 -13.64
N HIS A 132 -9.00 -10.59 -14.10
CA HIS A 132 -9.95 -11.70 -13.94
C HIS A 132 -10.10 -12.15 -12.49
N LEU A 133 -10.10 -11.18 -11.55
CA LEU A 133 -10.27 -11.42 -10.13
C LEU A 133 -11.75 -11.43 -9.75
N THR A 134 -12.05 -12.07 -8.64
CA THR A 134 -13.39 -12.12 -8.04
C THR A 134 -13.33 -11.67 -6.58
N LYS A 135 -14.48 -11.37 -5.99
CA LYS A 135 -14.54 -10.98 -4.57
C LYS A 135 -13.91 -12.00 -3.62
N LYS A 136 -13.85 -13.27 -4.02
CA LYS A 136 -13.27 -14.37 -3.22
C LYS A 136 -11.73 -14.34 -3.16
N ASP A 137 -11.10 -13.57 -4.04
CA ASP A 137 -9.64 -13.47 -4.09
C ASP A 137 -9.09 -12.45 -3.11
N PHE A 138 -9.96 -11.60 -2.56
CA PHE A 138 -9.59 -10.54 -1.63
C PHE A 138 -9.66 -10.99 -0.17
N CYS A 139 -8.88 -10.31 0.68
CA CYS A 139 -8.99 -10.46 2.12
C CYS A 139 -10.35 -9.91 2.61
N PRO A 140 -10.81 -10.37 3.80
CA PRO A 140 -12.13 -9.98 4.34
C PRO A 140 -12.28 -8.47 4.59
N GLN A 141 -11.19 -7.74 4.74
CA GLN A 141 -11.17 -6.30 5.02
C GLN A 141 -11.54 -5.43 3.82
N VAL A 142 -11.62 -6.00 2.61
CA VAL A 142 -12.08 -5.25 1.44
C VAL A 142 -13.59 -5.08 1.49
N ASP A 143 -14.03 -3.85 1.70
CA ASP A 143 -15.44 -3.51 1.82
C ASP A 143 -16.19 -3.75 0.51
N ASP A 144 -15.63 -3.25 -0.61
CA ASP A 144 -16.26 -3.42 -1.92
C ASP A 144 -15.28 -3.24 -3.08
N VAL A 145 -15.75 -3.65 -4.27
CA VAL A 145 -15.09 -3.40 -5.56
C VAL A 145 -15.89 -2.33 -6.30
N ILE A 146 -15.31 -1.15 -6.43
CA ILE A 146 -16.02 0.04 -6.92
C ILE A 146 -15.47 0.56 -8.25
N SER A 147 -16.32 1.23 -9.00
CA SER A 147 -15.92 1.96 -10.21
C SER A 147 -15.21 3.27 -9.86
N VAL A 148 -14.49 3.85 -10.83
CA VAL A 148 -13.86 5.18 -10.67
C VAL A 148 -14.90 6.27 -10.39
N GLY A 149 -16.09 6.20 -11.02
CA GLY A 149 -17.18 7.12 -10.72
C GLY A 149 -17.60 7.06 -9.25
N ARG A 150 -17.78 5.85 -8.73
CA ARG A 150 -18.12 5.67 -7.31
C ARG A 150 -16.99 6.14 -6.39
N PHE A 151 -15.72 5.94 -6.80
CA PHE A 151 -14.59 6.49 -6.05
C PHE A 151 -14.67 8.01 -5.91
N TYR A 152 -14.99 8.75 -6.99
CA TYR A 152 -15.15 10.20 -6.92
C TYR A 152 -16.33 10.64 -6.04
N GLU A 153 -17.44 9.90 -6.04
CA GLU A 153 -18.57 10.18 -5.14
C GLU A 153 -18.15 10.02 -3.68
N ILE A 154 -17.47 8.92 -3.35
CA ILE A 154 -16.97 8.65 -1.99
C ILE A 154 -15.92 9.68 -1.58
N SER A 155 -15.07 10.13 -2.50
CA SER A 155 -14.00 11.09 -2.26
C SER A 155 -14.47 12.54 -2.25
N ALA A 156 -15.77 12.82 -2.35
CA ALA A 156 -16.28 14.18 -2.27
C ALA A 156 -15.84 14.85 -0.95
N GLY A 157 -15.19 16.01 -1.05
CA GLY A 157 -14.62 16.74 0.08
C GLY A 157 -13.34 16.17 0.67
N ALA A 158 -12.78 15.10 0.09
CA ALA A 158 -11.53 14.51 0.54
C ALA A 158 -10.32 15.14 -0.16
N GLN A 159 -9.18 15.17 0.53
CA GLN A 159 -7.89 15.27 -0.16
C GLN A 159 -7.55 13.91 -0.78
N ILE A 160 -7.21 13.91 -2.08
CA ILE A 160 -6.82 12.71 -2.81
C ILE A 160 -5.29 12.63 -2.80
N ILE A 161 -4.77 11.50 -2.33
CA ILE A 161 -3.34 11.20 -2.23
C ILE A 161 -3.06 9.98 -3.12
N PHE A 162 -1.98 10.05 -3.89
CA PHE A 162 -1.59 8.98 -4.81
C PHE A 162 -0.22 8.41 -4.44
N THR A 163 -0.13 7.05 -4.26
CA THR A 163 1.11 6.33 -3.94
C THR A 163 1.45 5.25 -4.96
#